data_10dcab193b565e1b94cacae35709181b
#
_entry.id   10dcab193b565e1b94cacae35709181b
#
_cell.length_a   1.000
_cell.length_b   1.000
_cell.length_c   1.000
_cell.angle_alpha   90.00
_cell.angle_beta   90.00
_cell.angle_gamma   90.00
#
_symmetry.space_group_name_H-M   'P 1'
#
loop_
_entity.id
_entity.type
_entity.pdbx_description
1 polymer ?
#
loop_
_entity_poly.entity_id
_entity_poly.type
_entity_poly.pdbx_seq_one_letter_code
_entity_poly.pdbx_strand_id
1 'polypeptide(L)'
;MQIQGLQKLTLLDYPGRTACTVFLSGCNFRCPFCHNAPLLTAADEDGMDEDELLAFLKKRQGLLDGVAVTGGEPLLRPELPALLEKIKALGYAIKLDTNGAFPEQLEAVVRAGLADYVAMDIKNSPARYAETAGVPGLALTPIFRSVSFLLRGTVDYEFRTTAVAELHDDASFVQLGDWLMGARRYYIQRFQPRDTVLRAGLSAPTETQLRRWAELARPKIPAVEIRGI
;
A
#
# COMPACT_ATOMS: atom_id res chain seq x y z
N MET A 1 11.99 -14.25 -9.98
CA MET A 1 10.91 -14.01 -9.00
C MET A 1 9.57 -14.35 -9.61
N GLN A 2 8.63 -14.91 -8.85
CA GLN A 2 7.28 -15.23 -9.33
C GLN A 2 6.31 -14.08 -9.06
N ILE A 3 5.46 -13.79 -10.04
CA ILE A 3 4.42 -12.76 -10.00
C ILE A 3 3.08 -13.47 -9.80
N GLN A 4 2.42 -13.26 -8.69
CA GLN A 4 1.20 -13.97 -8.31
C GLN A 4 -0.07 -13.44 -8.98
N GLY A 5 0.00 -12.24 -9.55
CA GLY A 5 -1.11 -11.67 -10.29
C GLY A 5 -0.68 -10.48 -11.12
N LEU A 6 -1.38 -10.28 -12.24
CA LEU A 6 -1.19 -9.15 -13.13
C LEU A 6 -2.55 -8.59 -13.56
N GLN A 7 -2.88 -7.39 -13.07
CA GLN A 7 -3.94 -6.58 -13.63
C GLN A 7 -3.36 -5.78 -14.79
N LYS A 8 -3.71 -6.17 -16.01
CA LYS A 8 -3.08 -5.69 -17.24
C LYS A 8 -3.32 -4.19 -17.54
N LEU A 9 -4.35 -3.60 -16.92
CA LEU A 9 -4.70 -2.19 -17.06
C LEU A 9 -5.39 -1.70 -15.79
N THR A 10 -4.94 -0.57 -15.27
CA THR A 10 -5.59 0.18 -14.20
C THR A 10 -5.50 1.68 -14.45
N LEU A 11 -6.55 2.40 -14.08
CA LEU A 11 -6.59 3.88 -14.05
C LEU A 11 -6.68 4.40 -12.60
N LEU A 12 -6.67 3.50 -11.61
CA LEU A 12 -6.90 3.82 -10.20
C LEU A 12 -5.67 3.60 -9.33
N ASP A 13 -4.86 2.56 -9.64
CA ASP A 13 -3.78 2.15 -8.74
C ASP A 13 -2.55 3.05 -8.83
N TYR A 14 -2.41 3.83 -9.90
CA TYR A 14 -1.33 4.81 -10.03
C TYR A 14 -1.92 6.19 -10.33
N PRO A 15 -1.90 7.15 -9.38
CA PRO A 15 -2.50 8.46 -9.57
C PRO A 15 -1.98 9.18 -10.81
N GLY A 16 -2.91 9.58 -11.70
CA GLY A 16 -2.60 10.35 -12.91
C GLY A 16 -1.87 9.59 -14.02
N ARG A 17 -1.80 8.26 -13.94
CA ARG A 17 -1.13 7.41 -14.95
C ARG A 17 -1.99 6.24 -15.38
N THR A 18 -1.89 5.88 -16.64
CA THR A 18 -2.35 4.58 -17.15
C THR A 18 -1.30 3.54 -16.77
N ALA A 19 -1.67 2.53 -15.98
CA ALA A 19 -0.71 1.57 -15.44
C ALA A 19 -1.22 0.12 -15.53
N CYS A 20 -0.33 -0.82 -15.25
CA CYS A 20 -0.70 -2.17 -14.82
C CYS A 20 -0.34 -2.36 -13.35
N THR A 21 -0.96 -3.37 -12.70
CA THR A 21 -0.67 -3.69 -11.30
C THR A 21 -0.10 -5.09 -11.21
N VAL A 22 1.07 -5.20 -10.59
CA VAL A 22 1.82 -6.44 -10.35
C VAL A 22 1.64 -6.83 -8.89
N PHE A 23 1.18 -8.05 -8.64
CA PHE A 23 0.94 -8.58 -7.30
C PHE A 23 2.00 -9.61 -6.92
N LEU A 24 2.70 -9.37 -5.81
CA LEU A 24 3.71 -10.27 -5.25
C LEU A 24 3.14 -11.06 -4.06
N SER A 25 3.61 -12.29 -3.87
CA SER A 25 3.22 -13.14 -2.73
C SER A 25 3.99 -12.80 -1.46
N GLY A 26 3.41 -13.25 -0.33
CA GLY A 26 4.01 -13.12 0.99
C GLY A 26 3.75 -11.77 1.65
N CYS A 27 3.46 -11.80 2.95
CA CYS A 27 3.31 -10.60 3.78
C CYS A 27 3.70 -10.92 5.21
N ASN A 28 4.29 -9.95 5.88
CA ASN A 28 4.62 -10.02 7.31
C ASN A 28 3.43 -9.65 8.21
N PHE A 29 2.32 -9.13 7.64
CA PHE A 29 1.09 -8.82 8.37
C PHE A 29 -0.01 -9.85 8.10
N ARG A 30 -1.01 -9.90 9.01
CA ARG A 30 -2.21 -10.76 8.92
C ARG A 30 -3.46 -9.92 9.21
N CYS A 31 -3.56 -8.77 8.52
CA CYS A 31 -4.67 -7.83 8.69
C CYS A 31 -6.02 -8.55 8.53
N PRO A 32 -6.95 -8.46 9.49
CA PRO A 32 -8.23 -9.19 9.44
C PRO A 32 -9.06 -8.90 8.19
N PHE A 33 -8.91 -7.69 7.64
CA PHE A 33 -9.63 -7.18 6.47
C PHE A 33 -8.83 -7.26 5.16
N CYS A 34 -7.76 -8.08 5.10
CA CYS A 34 -6.90 -8.15 3.93
C CYS A 34 -7.66 -8.64 2.70
N HIS A 35 -7.76 -7.80 1.66
CA HIS A 35 -8.40 -8.17 0.38
C HIS A 35 -7.53 -9.14 -0.44
N ASN A 36 -6.21 -9.11 -0.21
CA ASN A 36 -5.23 -9.96 -0.87
C ASN A 36 -4.87 -11.19 0.01
N ALA A 37 -5.77 -11.65 0.86
CA ALA A 37 -5.50 -12.77 1.76
C ALA A 37 -4.97 -14.04 1.06
N PRO A 38 -5.43 -14.42 -0.14
CA PRO A 38 -4.85 -15.54 -0.87
C PRO A 38 -3.35 -15.39 -1.17
N LEU A 39 -2.86 -14.15 -1.32
CA LEU A 39 -1.45 -13.89 -1.61
C LEU A 39 -0.53 -14.02 -0.37
N LEU A 40 -1.09 -14.10 0.83
CA LEU A 40 -0.29 -14.19 2.07
C LEU A 40 0.50 -15.49 2.17
N THR A 41 -0.05 -16.57 1.59
CA THR A 41 0.49 -17.93 1.63
C THR A 41 0.56 -18.59 0.25
N ALA A 42 0.34 -17.80 -0.84
CA ALA A 42 0.43 -18.35 -2.19
C ALA A 42 1.80 -18.97 -2.41
N ALA A 43 1.81 -20.19 -2.93
CA ALA A 43 3.05 -20.83 -3.36
C ALA A 43 3.61 -20.08 -4.58
N ASP A 44 4.93 -19.92 -4.63
CA ASP A 44 5.57 -19.23 -5.76
C ASP A 44 5.42 -20.02 -7.09
N GLU A 45 4.98 -21.28 -7.03
CA GLU A 45 4.86 -22.19 -8.18
C GLU A 45 3.71 -21.86 -9.13
N ASP A 46 2.66 -21.19 -8.65
CA ASP A 46 1.43 -20.91 -9.43
C ASP A 46 1.44 -19.54 -10.13
N GLY A 47 2.55 -18.82 -10.08
CA GLY A 47 2.64 -17.46 -10.61
C GLY A 47 3.16 -17.37 -12.04
N MET A 48 3.03 -16.19 -12.64
CA MET A 48 3.73 -15.79 -13.86
C MET A 48 5.22 -15.60 -13.56
N ASP A 49 6.12 -16.02 -14.46
CA ASP A 49 7.53 -15.75 -14.29
C ASP A 49 7.90 -14.28 -14.65
N GLU A 50 9.09 -13.89 -14.26
CA GLU A 50 9.58 -12.52 -14.47
C GLU A 50 9.76 -12.20 -15.96
N ASP A 51 10.19 -13.16 -16.76
CA ASP A 51 10.41 -12.97 -18.21
C ASP A 51 9.08 -12.78 -18.93
N GLU A 52 8.03 -13.47 -18.53
CA GLU A 52 6.67 -13.28 -19.03
C GLU A 52 6.14 -11.87 -18.71
N LEU A 53 6.36 -11.38 -17.47
CA LEU A 53 6.02 -10.00 -17.10
C LEU A 53 6.78 -9.01 -17.98
N LEU A 54 8.08 -9.15 -18.12
CA LEU A 54 8.90 -8.24 -18.93
C LEU A 54 8.52 -8.29 -20.41
N ALA A 55 8.17 -9.46 -20.95
CA ALA A 55 7.64 -9.58 -22.30
C ALA A 55 6.30 -8.87 -22.48
N PHE A 56 5.39 -8.97 -21.48
CA PHE A 56 4.16 -8.20 -21.46
C PHE A 56 4.45 -6.68 -21.45
N LEU A 57 5.31 -6.21 -20.56
CA LEU A 57 5.65 -4.79 -20.45
C LEU A 57 6.28 -4.25 -21.75
N LYS A 58 7.19 -4.98 -22.38
CA LYS A 58 7.76 -4.60 -23.70
C LYS A 58 6.67 -4.36 -24.75
N LYS A 59 5.64 -5.21 -24.81
CA LYS A 59 4.50 -5.07 -25.73
C LYS A 59 3.58 -3.89 -25.40
N ARG A 60 3.70 -3.31 -24.19
CA ARG A 60 2.84 -2.23 -23.69
C ARG A 60 3.56 -0.88 -23.63
N GLN A 61 4.81 -0.78 -24.07
CA GLN A 61 5.52 0.49 -24.19
C GLN A 61 4.74 1.46 -25.07
N GLY A 62 4.59 2.71 -24.61
CA GLY A 62 3.77 3.74 -25.28
C GLY A 62 2.26 3.62 -25.06
N LEU A 63 1.78 2.55 -24.40
CA LEU A 63 0.36 2.38 -24.03
C LEU A 63 0.13 2.51 -22.52
N LEU A 64 1.11 2.10 -21.71
CA LEU A 64 1.11 2.27 -20.26
C LEU A 64 2.19 3.26 -19.87
N ASP A 65 1.88 4.12 -18.89
CA ASP A 65 2.80 5.10 -18.32
C ASP A 65 3.60 4.53 -17.15
N GLY A 66 3.05 3.53 -16.47
CA GLY A 66 3.64 3.02 -15.25
C GLY A 66 3.23 1.62 -14.84
N VAL A 67 3.89 1.16 -13.78
CA VAL A 67 3.64 -0.12 -13.12
C VAL A 67 3.44 0.13 -11.63
N ALA A 68 2.31 -0.30 -11.09
CA ALA A 68 2.07 -0.38 -9.65
C ALA A 68 2.52 -1.76 -9.14
N VAL A 69 3.43 -1.78 -8.17
CA VAL A 69 3.91 -3.01 -7.54
C VAL A 69 3.33 -3.11 -6.14
N THR A 70 2.58 -4.17 -5.91
CA THR A 70 1.78 -4.41 -4.69
C THR A 70 1.70 -5.91 -4.39
N GLY A 71 0.66 -6.35 -3.70
CA GLY A 71 0.38 -7.77 -3.42
C GLY A 71 0.22 -8.03 -1.92
N GLY A 72 1.12 -8.83 -1.35
CA GLY A 72 1.35 -8.92 0.08
C GLY A 72 2.16 -7.72 0.58
N GLU A 73 3.45 -7.93 0.85
CA GLU A 73 4.40 -6.84 1.11
C GLU A 73 5.59 -6.97 0.14
N PRO A 74 5.69 -6.09 -0.87
CA PRO A 74 6.75 -6.18 -1.87
C PRO A 74 8.16 -6.08 -1.28
N LEU A 75 8.38 -5.23 -0.27
CA LEU A 75 9.69 -5.04 0.36
C LEU A 75 10.15 -6.25 1.19
N LEU A 76 9.31 -7.26 1.38
CA LEU A 76 9.70 -8.55 1.94
C LEU A 76 10.62 -9.35 0.99
N ARG A 77 10.58 -9.05 -0.32
CA ARG A 77 11.28 -9.80 -1.36
C ARG A 77 12.67 -9.22 -1.62
N PRO A 78 13.75 -9.96 -1.35
CA PRO A 78 15.12 -9.49 -1.61
C PRO A 78 15.40 -9.19 -3.09
N GLU A 79 14.68 -9.87 -3.99
CA GLU A 79 14.84 -9.73 -5.45
C GLU A 79 14.13 -8.50 -6.02
N LEU A 80 13.30 -7.81 -5.22
CA LEU A 80 12.50 -6.68 -5.68
C LEU A 80 13.33 -5.59 -6.38
N PRO A 81 14.47 -5.12 -5.85
CA PRO A 81 15.25 -4.06 -6.52
C PRO A 81 15.64 -4.44 -7.95
N ALA A 82 16.07 -5.69 -8.18
CA ALA A 82 16.46 -6.15 -9.51
C ALA A 82 15.28 -6.16 -10.50
N LEU A 83 14.06 -6.52 -10.05
CA LEU A 83 12.86 -6.41 -10.87
C LEU A 83 12.55 -4.95 -11.20
N LEU A 84 12.59 -4.05 -10.19
CA LEU A 84 12.31 -2.63 -10.40
C LEU A 84 13.30 -1.99 -11.40
N GLU A 85 14.59 -2.35 -11.33
CA GLU A 85 15.61 -1.91 -12.30
C GLU A 85 15.24 -2.32 -13.73
N LYS A 86 14.81 -3.57 -13.95
CA LYS A 86 14.39 -4.06 -15.27
C LYS A 86 13.15 -3.32 -15.78
N ILE A 87 12.18 -3.04 -14.91
CA ILE A 87 10.98 -2.27 -15.25
C ILE A 87 11.37 -0.81 -15.60
N LYS A 88 12.26 -0.18 -14.82
CA LYS A 88 12.79 1.16 -15.11
C LYS A 88 13.53 1.21 -16.43
N ALA A 89 14.33 0.19 -16.76
CA ALA A 89 15.05 0.11 -18.03
C ALA A 89 14.12 0.05 -19.25
N LEU A 90 12.86 -0.37 -19.07
CA LEU A 90 11.81 -0.31 -20.10
C LEU A 90 11.14 1.07 -20.21
N GLY A 91 11.51 2.04 -19.36
CA GLY A 91 11.01 3.41 -19.38
C GLY A 91 9.74 3.65 -18.55
N TYR A 92 9.30 2.69 -17.73
CA TYR A 92 8.10 2.85 -16.90
C TYR A 92 8.36 3.65 -15.62
N ALA A 93 7.38 4.46 -15.24
CA ALA A 93 7.30 4.95 -13.87
C ALA A 93 6.84 3.84 -12.93
N ILE A 94 7.36 3.81 -11.71
CA ILE A 94 7.03 2.77 -10.73
C ILE A 94 6.35 3.37 -9.51
N LYS A 95 5.19 2.84 -9.16
CA LYS A 95 4.53 3.05 -7.87
C LYS A 95 4.73 1.81 -7.00
N LEU A 96 5.23 2.02 -5.80
CA LEU A 96 5.40 0.97 -4.79
C LEU A 96 4.35 1.12 -3.70
N ASP A 97 3.58 0.06 -3.46
CA ASP A 97 2.70 -0.05 -2.30
C ASP A 97 3.42 -0.81 -1.19
N THR A 98 3.36 -0.32 0.05
CA THR A 98 4.03 -0.96 1.19
C THR A 98 3.27 -0.75 2.50
N ASN A 99 3.43 -1.68 3.44
CA ASN A 99 2.95 -1.53 4.82
C ASN A 99 3.95 -0.79 5.73
N GLY A 100 5.12 -0.44 5.21
CA GLY A 100 6.15 0.33 5.90
C GLY A 100 6.98 -0.43 6.93
N ALA A 101 6.86 -1.74 7.04
CA ALA A 101 7.60 -2.54 8.03
C ALA A 101 9.09 -2.71 7.70
N PHE A 102 9.54 -2.32 6.50
CA PHE A 102 10.91 -2.50 6.01
C PHE A 102 11.55 -1.16 5.63
N PRO A 103 11.86 -0.27 6.59
CA PRO A 103 12.34 1.09 6.31
C PRO A 103 13.68 1.12 5.56
N GLU A 104 14.61 0.19 5.84
CA GLU A 104 15.90 0.11 5.15
C GLU A 104 15.71 -0.15 3.66
N GLN A 105 14.86 -1.12 3.31
CA GLN A 105 14.54 -1.49 1.94
C GLN A 105 13.79 -0.36 1.22
N LEU A 106 12.83 0.27 1.91
CA LEU A 106 12.10 1.43 1.39
C LEU A 106 13.06 2.58 1.05
N GLU A 107 13.94 2.94 2.00
CA GLU A 107 14.94 3.99 1.81
C GLU A 107 15.90 3.66 0.65
N ALA A 108 16.36 2.40 0.55
CA ALA A 108 17.26 1.96 -0.50
C ALA A 108 16.60 2.07 -1.89
N VAL A 109 15.36 1.57 -2.06
CA VAL A 109 14.61 1.61 -3.32
C VAL A 109 14.36 3.06 -3.75
N VAL A 110 13.97 3.94 -2.83
CA VAL A 110 13.73 5.36 -3.14
C VAL A 110 15.03 6.09 -3.49
N ARG A 111 16.11 5.90 -2.74
CA ARG A 111 17.41 6.55 -3.00
C ARG A 111 18.04 6.09 -4.32
N ALA A 112 17.79 4.86 -4.73
CA ALA A 112 18.22 4.34 -6.03
C ALA A 112 17.35 4.82 -7.20
N GLY A 113 16.28 5.62 -6.95
CA GLY A 113 15.37 6.10 -8.00
C GLY A 113 14.51 5.00 -8.60
N LEU A 114 14.33 3.87 -7.89
CA LEU A 114 13.56 2.71 -8.37
C LEU A 114 12.06 2.82 -8.11
N ALA A 115 11.63 3.74 -7.25
CA ALA A 115 10.22 4.10 -7.07
C ALA A 115 10.03 5.60 -7.32
N ASP A 116 9.06 5.95 -8.18
CA ASP A 116 8.68 7.33 -8.48
C ASP A 116 7.53 7.80 -7.60
N TYR A 117 6.81 6.87 -7.01
CA TYR A 117 5.69 7.12 -6.11
C TYR A 117 5.61 6.01 -5.05
N VAL A 118 5.33 6.37 -3.81
CA VAL A 118 5.13 5.40 -2.71
C VAL A 118 3.73 5.58 -2.11
N ALA A 119 2.94 4.52 -2.06
CA ALA A 119 1.72 4.49 -1.28
C ALA A 119 1.94 3.61 -0.04
N MET A 120 1.97 4.24 1.13
CA MET A 120 2.17 3.52 2.38
C MET A 120 0.86 3.34 3.13
N ASP A 121 0.54 2.08 3.44
CA ASP A 121 -0.63 1.74 4.23
C ASP A 121 -0.37 1.92 5.73
N ILE A 122 -1.09 2.81 6.37
CA ILE A 122 -1.16 3.00 7.82
C ILE A 122 -2.38 2.24 8.33
N LYS A 123 -2.15 1.20 9.12
CA LYS A 123 -3.26 0.27 9.45
C LYS A 123 -4.20 0.83 10.51
N ASN A 124 -3.68 1.56 11.49
CA ASN A 124 -4.46 2.25 12.53
C ASN A 124 -3.56 3.26 13.29
N SER A 125 -4.12 3.90 14.32
CA SER A 125 -3.34 4.64 15.30
C SER A 125 -2.32 3.73 15.99
N PRO A 126 -1.23 4.27 16.57
CA PRO A 126 -0.20 3.46 17.24
C PRO A 126 -0.77 2.54 18.30
N ALA A 127 -1.77 3.00 19.07
CA ALA A 127 -2.37 2.23 20.16
C ALA A 127 -3.10 0.96 19.68
N ARG A 128 -3.66 0.97 18.47
CA ARG A 128 -4.43 -0.15 17.89
C ARG A 128 -3.76 -0.80 16.67
N TYR A 129 -2.53 -0.38 16.38
CA TYR A 129 -1.85 -0.83 15.15
C TYR A 129 -1.63 -2.34 15.10
N ALA A 130 -1.12 -2.94 16.19
CA ALA A 130 -0.82 -4.37 16.27
C ALA A 130 -2.09 -5.23 16.08
N GLU A 131 -3.21 -4.83 16.70
CA GLU A 131 -4.53 -5.47 16.50
C GLU A 131 -4.95 -5.43 15.04
N THR A 132 -4.86 -4.24 14.42
CA THR A 132 -5.33 -4.00 13.05
C THR A 132 -4.41 -4.62 12.01
N ALA A 133 -3.11 -4.70 12.27
CA ALA A 133 -2.14 -5.41 11.44
C ALA A 133 -2.21 -6.94 11.60
N GLY A 134 -2.93 -7.44 12.62
CA GLY A 134 -3.02 -8.86 12.94
C GLY A 134 -1.70 -9.47 13.40
N VAL A 135 -0.84 -8.69 14.08
CA VAL A 135 0.48 -9.12 14.57
C VAL A 135 0.63 -8.74 16.04
N PRO A 136 0.32 -9.66 16.97
CA PRO A 136 0.50 -9.42 18.40
C PRO A 136 1.95 -9.01 18.72
N GLY A 137 2.12 -7.96 19.51
CA GLY A 137 3.44 -7.48 19.89
C GLY A 137 4.26 -6.81 18.81
N LEU A 138 3.61 -6.36 17.71
CA LEU A 138 4.27 -5.66 16.61
C LEU A 138 5.07 -4.45 17.11
N ALA A 139 6.37 -4.44 16.86
CA ALA A 139 7.21 -3.27 17.09
C ALA A 139 6.91 -2.19 16.04
N LEU A 140 6.52 -1.00 16.49
CA LEU A 140 6.15 0.11 15.57
C LEU A 140 7.34 0.96 15.13
N THR A 141 8.51 0.81 15.75
CA THR A 141 9.71 1.58 15.38
C THR A 141 10.03 1.58 13.89
N PRO A 142 9.99 0.42 13.17
CA PRO A 142 10.22 0.41 11.72
C PRO A 142 9.18 1.25 10.96
N ILE A 143 7.90 1.15 11.35
CA ILE A 143 6.80 1.86 10.71
C ILE A 143 6.91 3.38 10.94
N PHE A 144 7.23 3.81 12.18
CA PHE A 144 7.53 5.21 12.48
C PHE A 144 8.68 5.75 11.64
N ARG A 145 9.73 4.95 11.44
CA ARG A 145 10.86 5.33 10.60
C ARG A 145 10.47 5.50 9.14
N SER A 146 9.66 4.60 8.57
CA SER A 146 9.15 4.70 7.21
C SER A 146 8.26 5.94 7.03
N VAL A 147 7.35 6.22 7.97
CA VAL A 147 6.53 7.44 7.98
C VAL A 147 7.41 8.69 7.99
N SER A 148 8.37 8.74 8.93
CA SER A 148 9.29 9.88 9.05
C SER A 148 10.14 10.07 7.79
N PHE A 149 10.53 8.98 7.11
CA PHE A 149 11.25 9.05 5.84
C PHE A 149 10.39 9.68 4.74
N LEU A 150 9.15 9.21 4.56
CA LEU A 150 8.25 9.72 3.51
C LEU A 150 7.84 11.18 3.77
N LEU A 151 7.61 11.56 5.03
CA LEU A 151 7.29 12.95 5.40
C LEU A 151 8.37 13.96 4.97
N ARG A 152 9.63 13.54 4.79
CA ARG A 152 10.69 14.41 4.22
C ARG A 152 10.45 14.75 2.75
N GLY A 153 9.59 14.01 2.06
CA GLY A 153 9.16 14.30 0.70
C GLY A 153 10.24 14.11 -0.36
N THR A 154 11.16 13.16 -0.17
CA THR A 154 12.22 12.80 -1.13
C THR A 154 11.70 12.04 -2.35
N VAL A 155 10.47 11.53 -2.28
CA VAL A 155 9.72 10.91 -3.37
C VAL A 155 8.28 11.38 -3.27
N ASP A 156 7.51 11.33 -4.34
CA ASP A 156 6.07 11.53 -4.26
C ASP A 156 5.42 10.38 -3.50
N TYR A 157 4.48 10.71 -2.59
CA TYR A 157 3.87 9.71 -1.74
C TYR A 157 2.43 10.03 -1.33
N GLU A 158 1.74 9.01 -0.87
CA GLU A 158 0.48 9.09 -0.13
C GLU A 158 0.52 8.14 1.06
N PHE A 159 -0.19 8.49 2.14
CA PHE A 159 -0.59 7.54 3.18
C PHE A 159 -2.02 7.09 2.93
N ARG A 160 -2.33 5.84 3.29
CA ARG A 160 -3.67 5.27 3.14
C ARG A 160 -4.07 4.52 4.41
N THR A 161 -5.33 4.59 4.78
CA THR A 161 -5.92 3.72 5.80
C THR A 161 -7.20 3.10 5.26
N THR A 162 -7.26 1.76 5.19
CA THR A 162 -8.52 1.06 4.96
C THR A 162 -9.32 1.07 6.25
N ALA A 163 -10.38 1.86 6.28
CA ALA A 163 -11.21 2.07 7.44
C ALA A 163 -12.28 0.96 7.55
N VAL A 164 -12.31 0.28 8.69
CA VAL A 164 -13.22 -0.83 9.04
C VAL A 164 -14.00 -0.43 10.29
N ALA A 165 -15.31 -0.64 10.31
CA ALA A 165 -16.17 -0.13 11.38
C ALA A 165 -15.81 -0.69 12.77
N GLU A 166 -15.41 -1.97 12.84
CA GLU A 166 -15.09 -2.65 14.11
C GLU A 166 -13.65 -2.35 14.60
N LEU A 167 -12.78 -1.82 13.74
CA LEU A 167 -11.36 -1.63 14.04
C LEU A 167 -10.98 -0.16 14.22
N HIS A 168 -11.82 0.77 13.75
CA HIS A 168 -11.51 2.20 13.76
C HIS A 168 -12.60 3.00 14.45
N ASP A 169 -12.19 4.06 15.12
CA ASP A 169 -13.06 5.01 15.84
C ASP A 169 -12.53 6.45 15.71
N ASP A 170 -13.24 7.40 16.32
CA ASP A 170 -12.84 8.81 16.31
C ASP A 170 -11.43 9.03 16.90
N ALA A 171 -11.10 8.34 18.00
CA ALA A 171 -9.79 8.45 18.65
C ALA A 171 -8.67 7.95 17.72
N SER A 172 -8.94 6.92 16.92
CA SER A 172 -8.02 6.43 15.91
C SER A 172 -7.61 7.54 14.92
N PHE A 173 -8.58 8.30 14.39
CA PHE A 173 -8.30 9.32 13.38
C PHE A 173 -7.75 10.62 13.96
N VAL A 174 -8.04 10.96 15.21
CA VAL A 174 -7.33 12.04 15.92
C VAL A 174 -5.83 11.70 16.04
N GLN A 175 -5.51 10.50 16.54
CA GLN A 175 -4.12 10.04 16.71
C GLN A 175 -3.39 9.85 15.36
N LEU A 176 -4.09 9.39 14.32
CA LEU A 176 -3.54 9.31 12.96
C LEU A 176 -3.21 10.70 12.42
N GLY A 177 -4.09 11.68 12.65
CA GLY A 177 -3.82 13.08 12.30
C GLY A 177 -2.55 13.60 12.97
N ASP A 178 -2.39 13.36 14.27
CA ASP A 178 -1.19 13.77 15.01
C ASP A 178 0.08 13.07 14.50
N TRP A 179 0.01 11.76 14.24
CA TRP A 179 1.15 10.99 13.77
C TRP A 179 1.59 11.36 12.35
N LEU A 180 0.62 11.60 11.45
CA LEU A 180 0.87 11.91 10.04
C LEU A 180 0.91 13.43 9.77
N MET A 181 1.05 14.25 10.81
CA MET A 181 1.06 15.71 10.70
C MET A 181 2.03 16.20 9.62
N GLY A 182 1.53 17.05 8.72
CA GLY A 182 2.30 17.58 7.60
C GLY A 182 2.35 16.67 6.37
N ALA A 183 1.68 15.52 6.38
CA ALA A 183 1.59 14.67 5.20
C ALA A 183 0.96 15.42 4.02
N ARG A 184 1.52 15.21 2.82
CA ARG A 184 1.04 15.86 1.59
C ARG A 184 -0.31 15.31 1.14
N ARG A 185 -0.57 14.00 1.32
CA ARG A 185 -1.80 13.30 0.92
C ARG A 185 -2.10 12.19 1.90
N TYR A 186 -3.34 12.12 2.37
CA TYR A 186 -3.84 11.02 3.18
C TYR A 186 -5.20 10.58 2.67
N TYR A 187 -5.33 9.28 2.39
CA TYR A 187 -6.56 8.70 1.89
C TYR A 187 -7.18 7.74 2.90
N ILE A 188 -8.44 8.02 3.27
CA ILE A 188 -9.27 7.09 4.02
C ILE A 188 -10.05 6.26 3.01
N GLN A 189 -9.71 4.98 2.91
CA GLN A 189 -10.34 4.04 1.99
C GLN A 189 -11.46 3.30 2.70
N ARG A 190 -12.67 3.36 2.16
CA ARG A 190 -13.79 2.60 2.71
C ARG A 190 -13.54 1.11 2.48
N PHE A 191 -13.58 0.32 3.57
CA PHE A 191 -13.51 -1.13 3.47
C PHE A 191 -14.65 -1.67 2.62
N GLN A 192 -14.35 -2.65 1.75
CA GLN A 192 -15.34 -3.38 0.96
C GLN A 192 -15.38 -4.82 1.49
N PRO A 193 -16.48 -5.27 2.11
CA PRO A 193 -16.62 -6.66 2.56
C PRO A 193 -16.45 -7.62 1.38
N ARG A 194 -15.65 -8.67 1.58
CA ARG A 194 -15.44 -9.76 0.61
C ARG A 194 -15.29 -11.08 1.36
N ASP A 195 -15.68 -12.17 0.73
CA ASP A 195 -15.56 -13.52 1.32
C ASP A 195 -14.11 -13.97 1.50
N THR A 196 -13.17 -13.32 0.80
CA THR A 196 -11.73 -13.62 0.85
C THR A 196 -10.99 -13.02 2.05
N VAL A 197 -11.63 -12.14 2.85
CA VAL A 197 -10.95 -11.54 4.01
C VAL A 197 -10.70 -12.55 5.11
N LEU A 198 -9.63 -12.36 5.89
CA LEU A 198 -9.23 -13.32 6.93
C LEU A 198 -10.23 -13.45 8.07
N ARG A 199 -10.96 -12.36 8.40
CA ARG A 199 -11.97 -12.35 9.47
C ARG A 199 -13.33 -12.03 8.90
N ALA A 200 -14.26 -12.95 9.07
CA ALA A 200 -15.67 -12.74 8.73
C ALA A 200 -16.33 -11.72 9.68
N GLY A 201 -17.44 -11.13 9.23
CA GLY A 201 -18.27 -10.23 10.05
C GLY A 201 -17.71 -8.81 10.19
N LEU A 202 -16.70 -8.44 9.43
CA LEU A 202 -16.25 -7.05 9.34
C LEU A 202 -17.16 -6.26 8.40
N SER A 203 -17.45 -5.01 8.76
CA SER A 203 -18.33 -4.13 8.01
C SER A 203 -17.65 -2.83 7.57
N ALA A 204 -18.20 -2.27 6.50
CA ALA A 204 -17.78 -0.96 6.00
C ALA A 204 -18.33 0.15 6.92
N PRO A 205 -17.54 1.17 7.25
CA PRO A 205 -18.05 2.35 7.91
C PRO A 205 -19.11 3.04 7.04
N THR A 206 -20.06 3.72 7.69
CA THR A 206 -20.99 4.59 7.00
C THR A 206 -20.28 5.80 6.38
N GLU A 207 -20.86 6.41 5.38
CA GLU A 207 -20.32 7.63 4.77
C GLU A 207 -20.19 8.77 5.81
N THR A 208 -21.17 8.90 6.72
CA THR A 208 -21.15 9.87 7.81
C THR A 208 -19.93 9.66 8.72
N GLN A 209 -19.62 8.41 9.09
CA GLN A 209 -18.42 8.09 9.88
C GLN A 209 -17.14 8.46 9.13
N LEU A 210 -17.03 8.10 7.86
CA LEU A 210 -15.85 8.41 7.03
C LEU A 210 -15.63 9.92 6.91
N ARG A 211 -16.68 10.69 6.66
CA ARG A 211 -16.61 12.15 6.61
C ARG A 211 -16.16 12.76 7.95
N ARG A 212 -16.75 12.29 9.05
CA ARG A 212 -16.34 12.68 10.40
C ARG A 212 -14.86 12.38 10.66
N TRP A 213 -14.39 11.19 10.33
CA TRP A 213 -13.00 10.79 10.52
C TRP A 213 -12.03 11.63 9.66
N ALA A 214 -12.41 11.95 8.44
CA ALA A 214 -11.64 12.86 7.60
C ALA A 214 -11.53 14.26 8.23
N GLU A 215 -12.62 14.79 8.81
CA GLU A 215 -12.63 16.09 9.50
C GLU A 215 -11.76 16.09 10.77
N LEU A 216 -11.69 14.98 11.49
CA LEU A 216 -10.81 14.83 12.66
C LEU A 216 -9.32 14.86 12.28
N ALA A 217 -8.95 14.33 11.12
CA ALA A 217 -7.56 14.33 10.65
C ALA A 217 -7.13 15.63 9.95
N ARG A 218 -8.05 16.37 9.31
CA ARG A 218 -7.76 17.60 8.52
C ARG A 218 -7.02 18.71 9.25
N PRO A 219 -7.22 18.97 10.56
CA PRO A 219 -6.46 20.02 11.24
C PRO A 219 -4.94 19.81 11.22
N LYS A 220 -4.47 18.57 10.99
CA LYS A 220 -3.07 18.17 10.96
C LYS A 220 -2.58 17.84 9.56
N ILE A 221 -3.49 17.38 8.70
CA ILE A 221 -3.20 16.93 7.33
C ILE A 221 -4.12 17.67 6.36
N PRO A 222 -3.62 18.70 5.66
CA PRO A 222 -4.48 19.54 4.80
C PRO A 222 -5.21 18.79 3.69
N ALA A 223 -4.57 17.78 3.09
CA ALA A 223 -5.14 16.98 2.00
C ALA A 223 -5.60 15.60 2.50
N VAL A 224 -6.77 15.53 3.14
CA VAL A 224 -7.46 14.30 3.51
C VAL A 224 -8.62 14.07 2.57
N GLU A 225 -8.59 12.96 1.86
CA GLU A 225 -9.64 12.54 0.91
C GLU A 225 -10.21 11.18 1.29
N ILE A 226 -11.45 10.91 0.85
CA ILE A 226 -12.12 9.62 1.06
C ILE A 226 -12.23 8.91 -0.29
N ARG A 227 -11.89 7.62 -0.31
CA ARG A 227 -12.06 6.74 -1.48
C ARG A 227 -13.11 5.67 -1.19
N GLY A 228 -13.95 5.36 -2.18
CA GLY A 228 -14.94 4.28 -2.08
C GLY A 228 -16.30 4.69 -1.52
N ILE A 229 -16.66 5.98 -1.63
CA ILE A 229 -18.01 6.51 -1.36
C ILE A 229 -18.61 7.06 -2.64
#